data_3efb208a7bb190157756c7dbfc7845f9
#
_entry.id   3efb208a7bb190157756c7dbfc7845f9
#
_cell.length_a   1.000
_cell.length_b   1.000
_cell.length_c   1.000
_cell.angle_alpha   90.00
_cell.angle_beta   90.00
_cell.angle_gamma   90.00
#
_symmetry.space_group_name_H-M   'P 1'
#
loop_
_entity.id
_entity.type
_entity.pdbx_description
1 polymer ?
#
loop_
_entity_poly.entity_id
_entity_poly.type
_entity_poly.pdbx_seq_one_letter_code
_entity_poly.pdbx_strand_id
1 'polypeptide(L)'
;PLEEADAVVVLGGDGFMLQTLHAMLDTGRIIPAYGLNLGTVGFLMNRNRNPETLIKRIGKAKPHHIAPLRMQAETQDGAVHTFCAINEVSLLRETRQTAKLEVTVDDKVRIAELVCDGVLVATPAGSTAYNLSADGPILPLDSNLLALTPISPFRPRRWHGAILPDRSRISLRVLEQEKRPVSVVADQRELRHVSSVGLEIARDSELTLLFDPGHALDERIVAEQFVV
;
A
#
# COMPACT_ATOMS: atom_id res chain seq x y z
N PRO A 1 -27.26 -0.36 13.35
CA PRO A 1 -27.04 -0.43 11.89
C PRO A 1 -25.81 0.41 11.55
N LEU A 2 -25.03 -0.03 10.57
CA LEU A 2 -23.83 0.70 10.14
C LEU A 2 -24.18 2.13 9.65
N GLU A 3 -25.43 2.32 9.24
CA GLU A 3 -25.94 3.57 8.67
C GLU A 3 -25.91 4.77 9.63
N GLU A 4 -25.87 4.52 10.93
CA GLU A 4 -25.87 5.55 11.98
C GLU A 4 -24.53 5.66 12.73
N ALA A 5 -23.50 4.92 12.30
CA ALA A 5 -22.22 4.90 13.00
C ALA A 5 -21.34 6.09 12.62
N ASP A 6 -20.81 6.79 13.62
CA ASP A 6 -19.85 7.89 13.48
C ASP A 6 -18.39 7.37 13.30
N ALA A 7 -18.11 6.15 13.75
CA ALA A 7 -16.82 5.50 13.62
C ALA A 7 -16.97 3.98 13.73
N VAL A 8 -16.01 3.24 13.15
CA VAL A 8 -15.89 1.79 13.33
C VAL A 8 -14.75 1.47 14.30
N VAL A 9 -15.01 0.53 15.22
CA VAL A 9 -13.99 -0.01 16.13
C VAL A 9 -13.54 -1.37 15.62
N VAL A 10 -12.27 -1.48 15.25
CA VAL A 10 -11.67 -2.70 14.72
C VAL A 10 -10.87 -3.40 15.83
N LEU A 11 -11.28 -4.61 16.20
CA LEU A 11 -10.63 -5.42 17.23
C LEU A 11 -9.78 -6.52 16.57
N GLY A 12 -8.45 -6.33 16.50
CA GLY A 12 -7.58 -7.28 15.81
C GLY A 12 -6.15 -6.79 15.61
N GLY A 13 -5.61 -7.04 14.45
CA GLY A 13 -4.31 -6.53 13.98
C GLY A 13 -4.46 -5.79 12.66
N ASP A 14 -3.35 -5.38 12.06
CA ASP A 14 -3.32 -4.61 10.80
C ASP A 14 -4.06 -5.31 9.66
N GLY A 15 -3.95 -6.64 9.56
CA GLY A 15 -4.64 -7.40 8.52
C GLY A 15 -6.17 -7.28 8.60
N PHE A 16 -6.75 -7.28 9.81
CA PHE A 16 -8.19 -7.08 9.99
C PHE A 16 -8.60 -5.62 9.78
N MET A 17 -7.72 -4.68 10.16
CA MET A 17 -7.91 -3.26 9.82
C MET A 17 -7.97 -3.07 8.29
N LEU A 18 -7.02 -3.62 7.55
CA LEU A 18 -6.99 -3.55 6.08
C LEU A 18 -8.26 -4.14 5.46
N GLN A 19 -8.73 -5.30 5.92
CA GLN A 19 -9.99 -5.90 5.45
C GLN A 19 -11.19 -4.97 5.69
N THR A 20 -11.24 -4.32 6.86
CA THR A 20 -12.31 -3.37 7.20
C THR A 20 -12.28 -2.14 6.30
N LEU A 21 -11.09 -1.58 6.07
CA LEU A 21 -10.90 -0.43 5.20
C LEU A 21 -11.24 -0.76 3.73
N HIS A 22 -10.85 -1.95 3.24
CA HIS A 22 -11.26 -2.43 1.91
C HIS A 22 -12.77 -2.58 1.78
N ALA A 23 -13.45 -3.11 2.80
CA ALA A 23 -14.91 -3.19 2.81
C ALA A 23 -15.57 -1.81 2.73
N MET A 24 -14.97 -0.78 3.35
CA MET A 24 -15.44 0.60 3.22
C MET A 24 -15.25 1.14 1.80
N LEU A 25 -14.09 0.89 1.19
CA LEU A 25 -13.81 1.29 -0.20
C LEU A 25 -14.79 0.61 -1.17
N ASP A 26 -15.05 -0.68 -1.00
CA ASP A 26 -15.93 -1.46 -1.86
C ASP A 26 -17.41 -1.02 -1.75
N THR A 27 -17.84 -0.62 -0.57
CA THR A 27 -19.23 -0.16 -0.34
C THR A 27 -19.41 1.33 -0.61
N GLY A 28 -18.31 2.08 -0.78
CA GLY A 28 -18.33 3.53 -0.93
C GLY A 28 -18.69 4.28 0.36
N ARG A 29 -18.84 3.57 1.49
CA ARG A 29 -19.14 4.16 2.78
C ARG A 29 -17.90 4.27 3.65
N ILE A 30 -17.26 5.40 3.61
CA ILE A 30 -16.04 5.69 4.35
C ILE A 30 -16.39 6.41 5.65
N ILE A 31 -16.08 5.78 6.79
CA ILE A 31 -16.20 6.37 8.13
C ILE A 31 -14.88 6.20 8.89
N PRO A 32 -14.59 7.06 9.89
CA PRO A 32 -13.35 6.93 10.66
C PRO A 32 -13.19 5.56 11.32
N ALA A 33 -12.00 4.97 11.26
CA ALA A 33 -11.68 3.68 11.85
C ALA A 33 -10.76 3.82 13.07
N TYR A 34 -11.16 3.25 14.20
CA TYR A 34 -10.38 3.18 15.43
C TYR A 34 -9.97 1.74 15.70
N GLY A 35 -8.70 1.42 15.54
CA GLY A 35 -8.18 0.07 15.75
C GLY A 35 -7.72 -0.18 17.18
N LEU A 36 -8.06 -1.35 17.74
CA LEU A 36 -7.50 -1.87 18.98
C LEU A 36 -6.64 -3.09 18.69
N ASN A 37 -5.34 -2.98 18.94
CA ASN A 37 -4.40 -4.07 18.69
C ASN A 37 -4.58 -5.20 19.70
N LEU A 38 -5.00 -6.37 19.23
CA LEU A 38 -5.06 -7.62 19.98
C LEU A 38 -3.88 -8.56 19.66
N GLY A 39 -3.06 -8.20 18.65
CA GLY A 39 -1.87 -8.93 18.24
C GLY A 39 -0.57 -8.39 18.86
N THR A 40 0.56 -8.82 18.29
CA THR A 40 1.92 -8.44 18.72
C THR A 40 2.42 -7.16 18.05
N VAL A 41 2.15 -6.99 16.76
CA VAL A 41 2.48 -5.82 15.94
C VAL A 41 1.17 -5.15 15.55
N GLY A 42 1.18 -3.90 15.17
CA GLY A 42 -0.04 -3.20 14.77
C GLY A 42 0.28 -1.73 14.48
N PHE A 43 0.76 -1.45 13.26
CA PHE A 43 1.10 -0.08 12.84
C PHE A 43 -0.14 0.80 12.71
N LEU A 44 -1.26 0.21 12.25
CA LEU A 44 -2.52 0.90 12.06
C LEU A 44 -3.45 0.85 13.30
N MET A 45 -2.94 0.36 14.45
CA MET A 45 -3.75 0.03 15.62
C MET A 45 -3.29 0.78 16.87
N ASN A 46 -4.24 1.11 17.75
CA ASN A 46 -3.96 1.62 19.09
C ASN A 46 -3.61 0.49 20.07
N ARG A 47 -2.70 0.75 21.00
CA ARG A 47 -2.18 -0.25 21.97
C ARG A 47 -3.00 -0.39 23.25
N ASN A 48 -3.69 0.69 23.67
CA ASN A 48 -4.45 0.68 24.90
C ASN A 48 -5.73 -0.17 24.77
N ARG A 49 -5.83 -1.23 25.57
CA ARG A 49 -6.93 -2.22 25.52
C ARG A 49 -8.00 -2.03 26.60
N ASN A 50 -7.92 -0.97 27.43
CA ASN A 50 -8.91 -0.76 28.50
C ASN A 50 -10.28 -0.39 27.91
N PRO A 51 -11.31 -1.24 28.06
CA PRO A 51 -12.64 -1.01 27.49
C PRO A 51 -13.37 0.14 28.19
N GLU A 52 -13.15 0.39 29.49
CA GLU A 52 -13.84 1.41 30.25
C GLU A 52 -13.57 2.83 29.75
N THR A 53 -12.41 3.02 29.13
CA THR A 53 -11.99 4.33 28.60
C THR A 53 -12.18 4.46 27.09
N LEU A 54 -12.67 3.43 26.40
CA LEU A 54 -12.73 3.36 24.95
C LEU A 54 -13.48 4.55 24.32
N ILE A 55 -14.71 4.78 24.74
CA ILE A 55 -15.53 5.88 24.19
C ILE A 55 -14.86 7.25 24.40
N LYS A 56 -14.29 7.47 25.60
CA LYS A 56 -13.57 8.71 25.90
C LYS A 56 -12.32 8.87 25.04
N ARG A 57 -11.62 7.77 24.70
CA ARG A 57 -10.45 7.79 23.85
C ARG A 57 -10.81 8.08 22.40
N ILE A 58 -11.84 7.43 21.87
CA ILE A 58 -12.36 7.70 20.52
C ILE A 58 -12.71 9.19 20.37
N GLY A 59 -13.42 9.76 21.36
CA GLY A 59 -13.79 11.18 21.34
C GLY A 59 -12.61 12.16 21.47
N LYS A 60 -11.41 11.67 21.82
CA LYS A 60 -10.16 12.45 21.90
C LYS A 60 -9.13 12.05 20.85
N ALA A 61 -9.44 11.04 20.05
CA ALA A 61 -8.52 10.50 19.04
C ALA A 61 -8.21 11.56 17.98
N LYS A 62 -6.97 11.52 17.50
CA LYS A 62 -6.53 12.38 16.39
C LYS A 62 -6.75 11.66 15.08
N PRO A 63 -7.38 12.30 14.10
CA PRO A 63 -7.52 11.73 12.77
C PRO A 63 -6.20 11.78 12.01
N HIS A 64 -5.90 10.70 11.30
CA HIS A 64 -4.85 10.62 10.30
C HIS A 64 -5.47 10.17 8.99
N HIS A 65 -5.23 10.93 7.95
CA HIS A 65 -5.79 10.69 6.62
C HIS A 65 -4.80 9.88 5.79
N ILE A 66 -5.28 8.79 5.20
CA ILE A 66 -4.51 7.95 4.29
C ILE A 66 -5.25 7.81 2.98
N ALA A 67 -4.58 8.08 1.87
CA ALA A 67 -5.14 7.90 0.54
C ALA A 67 -4.61 6.60 -0.07
N PRO A 68 -5.48 5.68 -0.53
CA PRO A 68 -5.04 4.44 -1.15
C PRO A 68 -4.44 4.69 -2.53
N LEU A 69 -3.65 3.74 -3.00
CA LEU A 69 -3.12 3.69 -4.34
C LEU A 69 -4.21 3.09 -5.27
N ARG A 70 -4.65 3.84 -6.27
CA ARG A 70 -5.51 3.31 -7.35
C ARG A 70 -4.65 2.60 -8.36
N MET A 71 -4.98 1.36 -8.65
CA MET A 71 -4.38 0.55 -9.69
C MET A 71 -5.37 0.36 -10.83
N GLN A 72 -4.94 0.64 -12.05
CA GLN A 72 -5.59 0.22 -13.26
C GLN A 72 -4.67 -0.76 -13.99
N ALA A 73 -5.09 -2.02 -14.11
CA ALA A 73 -4.32 -3.06 -14.75
C ALA A 73 -5.02 -3.56 -16.01
N GLU A 74 -4.26 -3.70 -17.08
CA GLU A 74 -4.68 -4.33 -18.31
C GLU A 74 -4.07 -5.73 -18.39
N THR A 75 -4.88 -6.73 -18.67
CA THR A 75 -4.44 -8.12 -18.88
C THR A 75 -4.12 -8.37 -20.36
N GLN A 76 -3.44 -9.47 -20.67
CA GLN A 76 -2.99 -9.81 -22.03
C GLN A 76 -4.15 -10.02 -23.01
N ASP A 77 -5.36 -10.34 -22.52
CA ASP A 77 -6.60 -10.44 -23.29
C ASP A 77 -7.30 -9.09 -23.53
N GLY A 78 -6.71 -7.99 -23.01
CA GLY A 78 -7.23 -6.64 -23.15
C GLY A 78 -8.28 -6.24 -22.11
N ALA A 79 -8.58 -7.08 -21.11
CA ALA A 79 -9.49 -6.71 -20.04
C ALA A 79 -8.82 -5.70 -19.10
N VAL A 80 -9.59 -4.68 -18.66
CA VAL A 80 -9.11 -3.64 -17.73
C VAL A 80 -9.79 -3.82 -16.39
N HIS A 81 -8.97 -3.86 -15.34
CA HIS A 81 -9.40 -4.01 -13.96
C HIS A 81 -8.91 -2.82 -13.11
N THR A 82 -9.76 -2.36 -12.20
CA THR A 82 -9.41 -1.26 -11.28
C THR A 82 -9.57 -1.72 -9.85
N PHE A 83 -8.51 -1.59 -9.05
CA PHE A 83 -8.52 -1.87 -7.61
C PHE A 83 -7.83 -0.74 -6.85
N CYS A 84 -8.07 -0.68 -5.54
CA CYS A 84 -7.32 0.17 -4.62
C CYS A 84 -6.46 -0.70 -3.70
N ALA A 85 -5.26 -0.21 -3.38
CA ALA A 85 -4.39 -0.78 -2.37
C ALA A 85 -4.11 0.27 -1.28
N ILE A 86 -4.20 -0.14 -0.03
CA ILE A 86 -3.92 0.71 1.13
C ILE A 86 -2.42 0.67 1.43
N ASN A 87 -1.81 -0.52 1.34
CA ASN A 87 -0.38 -0.71 1.54
C ASN A 87 0.41 -0.54 0.24
N GLU A 88 0.31 -1.51 -0.67
CA GLU A 88 1.11 -1.52 -1.88
C GLU A 88 0.44 -2.25 -3.04
N VAL A 89 0.93 -1.92 -4.24
CA VAL A 89 0.72 -2.73 -5.44
C VAL A 89 2.05 -3.33 -5.85
N SER A 90 2.10 -4.66 -5.97
CA SER A 90 3.31 -5.38 -6.36
C SER A 90 3.10 -6.17 -7.65
N LEU A 91 4.08 -6.09 -8.56
CA LEU A 91 4.16 -6.92 -9.76
C LEU A 91 5.21 -8.00 -9.52
N LEU A 92 4.87 -9.26 -9.81
CA LEU A 92 5.74 -10.41 -9.61
C LEU A 92 5.72 -11.31 -10.83
N ARG A 93 6.88 -11.86 -11.18
CA ARG A 93 7.02 -12.89 -12.22
C ARG A 93 6.21 -14.14 -11.86
N GLU A 94 5.47 -14.71 -12.80
CA GLU A 94 4.68 -15.92 -12.57
C GLU A 94 5.48 -17.21 -12.81
N THR A 95 6.66 -17.11 -13.44
CA THR A 95 7.48 -18.26 -13.81
C THR A 95 8.91 -18.12 -13.27
N ARG A 96 9.79 -19.09 -13.62
CA ARG A 96 11.20 -18.99 -13.28
C ARG A 96 11.96 -17.95 -14.12
N GLN A 97 11.38 -17.45 -15.21
CA GLN A 97 11.97 -16.37 -16.00
C GLN A 97 11.84 -15.05 -15.23
N THR A 98 12.87 -14.22 -15.27
CA THR A 98 12.82 -12.88 -14.70
C THR A 98 11.72 -12.05 -15.37
N ALA A 99 11.04 -11.19 -14.63
CA ALA A 99 10.21 -10.14 -15.22
C ALA A 99 11.12 -9.15 -15.97
N LYS A 100 10.58 -8.58 -17.05
CA LYS A 100 11.14 -7.42 -17.74
C LYS A 100 10.06 -6.34 -17.79
N LEU A 101 10.35 -5.22 -17.18
CA LEU A 101 9.38 -4.13 -16.99
C LEU A 101 9.97 -2.83 -17.53
N GLU A 102 9.16 -2.08 -18.27
CA GLU A 102 9.44 -0.67 -18.51
C GLU A 102 8.79 0.15 -17.39
N VAL A 103 9.53 1.06 -16.81
CA VAL A 103 9.08 1.95 -15.73
C VAL A 103 8.95 3.38 -16.25
N THR A 104 7.76 3.90 -16.23
CA THR A 104 7.44 5.29 -16.61
C THR A 104 6.93 6.04 -15.38
N VAL A 105 7.40 7.26 -15.17
CA VAL A 105 6.95 8.18 -14.12
C VAL A 105 6.66 9.53 -14.74
N ASP A 106 5.44 10.05 -14.57
CA ASP A 106 4.97 11.31 -15.10
C ASP A 106 5.21 11.41 -16.61
N ASP A 107 4.75 10.41 -17.35
CA ASP A 107 4.84 10.26 -18.81
C ASP A 107 6.28 10.20 -19.36
N LYS A 108 7.28 10.01 -18.49
CA LYS A 108 8.68 9.85 -18.91
C LYS A 108 9.18 8.46 -18.58
N VAL A 109 9.66 7.74 -19.58
CA VAL A 109 10.35 6.46 -19.37
C VAL A 109 11.61 6.71 -18.54
N ARG A 110 11.63 6.16 -17.33
CA ARG A 110 12.76 6.26 -16.40
C ARG A 110 13.70 5.05 -16.51
N ILE A 111 13.11 3.88 -16.73
CA ILE A 111 13.86 2.65 -16.96
C ILE A 111 13.20 1.95 -18.16
N ALA A 112 13.93 1.85 -19.25
CA ALA A 112 13.42 1.20 -20.47
C ALA A 112 13.30 -0.33 -20.32
N GLU A 113 14.19 -0.96 -19.54
CA GLU A 113 14.14 -2.38 -19.19
C GLU A 113 14.68 -2.61 -17.77
N LEU A 114 13.77 -2.89 -16.84
CA LEU A 114 14.05 -3.40 -15.50
C LEU A 114 13.95 -4.92 -15.54
N VAL A 115 15.05 -5.62 -15.29
CA VAL A 115 15.09 -7.08 -15.17
C VAL A 115 15.15 -7.45 -13.71
N CYS A 116 14.11 -8.12 -13.20
CA CYS A 116 13.93 -8.35 -11.75
C CYS A 116 13.04 -9.56 -11.50
N ASP A 117 12.80 -9.88 -10.24
CA ASP A 117 11.70 -10.78 -9.84
C ASP A 117 10.36 -10.04 -9.78
N GLY A 118 10.39 -8.75 -9.50
CA GLY A 118 9.23 -7.89 -9.45
C GLY A 118 9.57 -6.44 -9.11
N VAL A 119 8.54 -5.65 -8.95
CA VAL A 119 8.60 -4.25 -8.48
C VAL A 119 7.33 -3.94 -7.71
N LEU A 120 7.43 -3.11 -6.71
CA LEU A 120 6.25 -2.65 -5.99
C LEU A 120 6.22 -1.13 -5.84
N VAL A 121 5.02 -0.61 -5.66
CA VAL A 121 4.77 0.78 -5.29
C VAL A 121 4.00 0.77 -3.99
N ALA A 122 4.57 1.37 -2.95
CA ALA A 122 3.98 1.43 -1.62
C ALA A 122 3.58 2.85 -1.24
N THR A 123 2.47 2.95 -0.53
CA THR A 123 2.04 4.15 0.20
C THR A 123 2.88 4.29 1.48
N PRO A 124 2.80 5.42 2.20
CA PRO A 124 3.37 5.54 3.53
C PRO A 124 2.86 4.45 4.50
N ALA A 125 1.57 4.11 4.46
CA ALA A 125 1.01 3.04 5.30
C ALA A 125 1.62 1.67 5.01
N GLY A 126 1.88 1.36 3.73
CA GLY A 126 2.49 0.12 3.28
C GLY A 126 4.03 0.09 3.36
N SER A 127 4.67 1.21 3.68
CA SER A 127 6.14 1.28 3.68
C SER A 127 6.80 0.33 4.69
N THR A 128 6.09 -0.04 5.76
CA THR A 128 6.50 -1.02 6.78
C THR A 128 5.99 -2.45 6.53
N ALA A 129 5.29 -2.68 5.41
CA ALA A 129 4.77 -4.00 5.01
C ALA A 129 5.72 -4.69 4.01
N TYR A 130 5.24 -5.12 2.85
CA TYR A 130 6.06 -5.81 1.86
C TYR A 130 7.22 -4.94 1.34
N ASN A 131 7.01 -3.63 1.27
CA ASN A 131 8.07 -2.69 0.89
C ASN A 131 9.32 -2.82 1.78
N LEU A 132 9.14 -2.93 3.11
CA LEU A 132 10.25 -3.13 4.03
C LEU A 132 10.97 -4.47 3.78
N SER A 133 10.21 -5.54 3.54
CA SER A 133 10.78 -6.86 3.21
C SER A 133 11.55 -6.88 1.88
N ALA A 134 11.26 -5.92 0.99
CA ALA A 134 11.97 -5.72 -0.28
C ALA A 134 13.11 -4.69 -0.18
N ASP A 135 13.58 -4.37 1.03
CA ASP A 135 14.59 -3.35 1.31
C ASP A 135 14.21 -1.94 0.85
N GLY A 136 12.91 -1.65 0.77
CA GLY A 136 12.39 -0.34 0.44
C GLY A 136 12.46 0.64 1.63
N PRO A 137 12.41 1.95 1.37
CA PRO A 137 12.47 2.97 2.41
C PRO A 137 11.20 2.98 3.26
N ILE A 138 11.34 3.20 4.56
CA ILE A 138 10.21 3.49 5.45
C ILE A 138 9.83 4.96 5.25
N LEU A 139 8.54 5.22 5.02
CA LEU A 139 7.99 6.55 4.83
C LEU A 139 7.15 6.97 6.04
N PRO A 140 7.27 8.22 6.54
CA PRO A 140 6.34 8.74 7.53
C PRO A 140 4.89 8.66 7.04
N LEU A 141 3.95 8.29 7.93
CA LEU A 141 2.56 8.04 7.53
C LEU A 141 1.85 9.26 6.95
N ASP A 142 2.21 10.44 7.41
CA ASP A 142 1.69 11.74 6.97
C ASP A 142 2.45 12.36 5.80
N SER A 143 3.45 11.63 5.25
CA SER A 143 4.22 12.13 4.12
C SER A 143 3.45 12.03 2.79
N ASN A 144 3.67 13.02 1.92
CA ASN A 144 3.13 13.02 0.55
C ASN A 144 4.10 12.34 -0.42
N LEU A 145 4.45 11.08 -0.11
CA LEU A 145 5.46 10.30 -0.83
C LEU A 145 4.95 8.91 -1.21
N LEU A 146 5.57 8.32 -2.21
CA LEU A 146 5.44 6.92 -2.60
C LEU A 146 6.83 6.28 -2.65
N ALA A 147 6.92 5.01 -2.27
CA ALA A 147 8.12 4.21 -2.51
C ALA A 147 7.92 3.34 -3.75
N LEU A 148 8.82 3.44 -4.71
CA LEU A 148 8.93 2.55 -5.86
C LEU A 148 10.13 1.65 -5.64
N THR A 149 9.92 0.38 -5.33
CA THR A 149 10.94 -0.54 -4.83
C THR A 149 11.04 -1.78 -5.73
N PRO A 150 12.22 -2.09 -6.29
CA PRO A 150 12.42 -3.32 -7.06
C PRO A 150 12.56 -4.53 -6.12
N ILE A 151 12.15 -5.70 -6.60
CA ILE A 151 12.30 -6.97 -5.91
C ILE A 151 13.38 -7.77 -6.65
N SER A 152 14.51 -8.03 -5.99
CA SER A 152 15.65 -8.75 -6.54
C SER A 152 16.07 -8.24 -7.93
N PRO A 153 16.45 -6.96 -8.12
CA PRO A 153 16.79 -6.41 -9.41
C PRO A 153 18.11 -6.99 -9.93
N PHE A 154 18.08 -7.51 -11.15
CA PHE A 154 19.27 -8.01 -11.86
C PHE A 154 19.89 -6.91 -12.73
N ARG A 155 19.08 -6.09 -13.38
CA ARG A 155 19.49 -4.93 -14.18
C ARG A 155 18.43 -3.83 -14.09
N PRO A 156 18.79 -2.56 -13.88
CA PRO A 156 20.13 -2.05 -13.53
C PRO A 156 20.57 -2.51 -12.12
N ARG A 157 21.80 -3.03 -11.98
CA ARG A 157 22.28 -3.64 -10.72
C ARG A 157 22.38 -2.70 -9.52
N ARG A 158 22.47 -1.39 -9.74
CA ARG A 158 22.65 -0.37 -8.69
C ARG A 158 21.39 0.43 -8.43
N TRP A 159 20.28 0.05 -9.05
CA TRP A 159 19.04 0.73 -8.80
C TRP A 159 18.33 0.06 -7.61
N HIS A 160 18.15 0.82 -6.56
CA HIS A 160 17.50 0.38 -5.32
C HIS A 160 16.09 0.90 -5.15
N GLY A 161 15.53 1.52 -6.19
CA GLY A 161 14.21 2.15 -6.13
C GLY A 161 14.27 3.67 -6.15
N ALA A 162 13.13 4.28 -5.92
CA ALA A 162 12.97 5.72 -5.87
C ALA A 162 11.89 6.12 -4.86
N ILE A 163 12.08 7.25 -4.21
CA ILE A 163 11.03 7.94 -3.47
C ILE A 163 10.45 8.99 -4.41
N LEU A 164 9.14 8.95 -4.60
CA LEU A 164 8.41 9.82 -5.53
C LEU A 164 7.40 10.67 -4.77
N PRO A 165 7.09 11.89 -5.24
CA PRO A 165 5.93 12.62 -4.76
C PRO A 165 4.64 11.81 -4.98
N ASP A 166 3.71 11.86 -4.05
CA ASP A 166 2.43 11.14 -4.11
C ASP A 166 1.50 11.58 -5.27
N ARG A 167 1.80 12.73 -5.90
CA ARG A 167 1.12 13.20 -7.11
C ARG A 167 1.61 12.54 -8.39
N SER A 168 2.70 11.77 -8.33
CA SER A 168 3.27 11.12 -9.50
C SER A 168 2.35 10.01 -10.02
N ARG A 169 2.25 9.94 -11.34
CA ARG A 169 1.64 8.81 -12.05
C ARG A 169 2.73 7.84 -12.47
N ILE A 170 2.56 6.59 -12.08
CA ILE A 170 3.52 5.52 -12.36
C ILE A 170 2.86 4.54 -13.33
N SER A 171 3.56 4.18 -14.40
CA SER A 171 3.14 3.14 -15.33
C SER A 171 4.23 2.08 -15.43
N LEU A 172 3.81 0.82 -15.33
CA LEU A 172 4.65 -0.35 -15.43
C LEU A 172 4.15 -1.20 -16.60
N ARG A 173 4.94 -1.33 -17.66
CA ARG A 173 4.58 -2.12 -18.83
C ARG A 173 5.42 -3.40 -18.86
N VAL A 174 4.75 -4.54 -19.03
CA VAL A 174 5.42 -5.85 -19.11
C VAL A 174 6.01 -6.04 -20.52
N LEU A 175 7.30 -6.31 -20.57
CA LEU A 175 8.01 -6.63 -21.80
C LEU A 175 8.09 -8.14 -21.97
N GLU A 176 8.01 -8.62 -23.24
CA GLU A 176 8.03 -10.05 -23.57
C GLU A 176 6.96 -10.86 -22.78
N GLN A 177 5.74 -10.32 -22.65
CA GLN A 177 4.69 -10.81 -21.76
C GLN A 177 4.29 -12.28 -21.95
N GLU A 178 4.33 -12.81 -23.18
CA GLU A 178 4.05 -14.23 -23.44
C GLU A 178 5.14 -15.15 -22.85
N LYS A 179 6.39 -14.73 -22.93
CA LYS A 179 7.53 -15.48 -22.41
C LYS A 179 7.75 -15.27 -20.92
N ARG A 180 7.37 -14.11 -20.41
CA ARG A 180 7.65 -13.61 -19.08
C ARG A 180 6.36 -13.08 -18.43
N PRO A 181 5.37 -13.94 -18.20
CA PRO A 181 4.11 -13.51 -17.61
C PRO A 181 4.34 -12.94 -16.20
N VAL A 182 3.57 -11.92 -15.87
CA VAL A 182 3.64 -11.19 -14.61
C VAL A 182 2.25 -11.10 -14.02
N SER A 183 2.14 -11.35 -12.72
CA SER A 183 0.95 -11.05 -11.93
C SER A 183 1.10 -9.71 -11.24
N VAL A 184 -0.02 -9.07 -10.93
CA VAL A 184 -0.10 -7.89 -10.07
C VAL A 184 -0.99 -8.17 -8.87
N VAL A 185 -0.59 -7.68 -7.72
CA VAL A 185 -1.34 -7.81 -6.46
C VAL A 185 -1.55 -6.41 -5.87
N ALA A 186 -2.80 -6.04 -5.63
CA ALA A 186 -3.19 -4.86 -4.88
C ALA A 186 -3.62 -5.31 -3.47
N ASP A 187 -2.75 -5.14 -2.48
CA ASP A 187 -2.88 -5.72 -1.13
C ASP A 187 -3.14 -7.24 -1.16
N GLN A 188 -4.41 -7.66 -1.32
CA GLN A 188 -4.83 -9.07 -1.32
C GLN A 188 -5.48 -9.51 -2.65
N ARG A 189 -5.63 -8.60 -3.64
CA ARG A 189 -6.30 -8.88 -4.91
C ARG A 189 -5.30 -9.12 -6.00
N GLU A 190 -5.19 -10.37 -6.45
CA GLU A 190 -4.28 -10.79 -7.51
C GLU A 190 -4.96 -10.79 -8.88
N LEU A 191 -4.25 -10.28 -9.90
CA LEU A 191 -4.54 -10.47 -11.32
C LEU A 191 -3.32 -11.08 -11.99
N ARG A 192 -3.55 -12.05 -12.87
CA ARG A 192 -2.51 -12.72 -13.63
C ARG A 192 -2.45 -12.28 -15.07
N HIS A 193 -1.32 -12.58 -15.72
CA HIS A 193 -1.11 -12.28 -17.14
C HIS A 193 -1.35 -10.81 -17.48
N VAL A 194 -0.81 -9.91 -16.66
CA VAL A 194 -0.95 -8.46 -16.91
C VAL A 194 -0.01 -8.00 -18.01
N SER A 195 -0.47 -7.06 -18.83
CA SER A 195 0.29 -6.37 -19.89
C SER A 195 0.83 -5.03 -19.42
N SER A 196 0.02 -4.29 -18.66
CA SER A 196 0.38 -2.98 -18.13
C SER A 196 -0.36 -2.67 -16.84
N VAL A 197 0.25 -1.81 -16.01
CA VAL A 197 -0.32 -1.35 -14.73
C VAL A 197 -0.07 0.14 -14.59
N GLY A 198 -1.13 0.92 -14.46
CA GLY A 198 -1.10 2.34 -14.11
C GLY A 198 -1.42 2.53 -12.62
N LEU A 199 -0.69 3.42 -11.95
CA LEU A 199 -0.78 3.67 -10.52
C LEU A 199 -0.81 5.16 -10.22
N GLU A 200 -1.75 5.58 -9.38
CA GLU A 200 -1.85 6.93 -8.84
C GLU A 200 -2.56 6.93 -7.48
N ILE A 201 -2.39 7.95 -6.68
CA ILE A 201 -3.12 8.10 -5.42
C ILE A 201 -4.61 8.43 -5.70
N ALA A 202 -5.51 7.67 -5.07
CA ALA A 202 -6.95 7.86 -5.11
C ALA A 202 -7.40 8.89 -4.05
N ARG A 203 -7.25 10.18 -4.34
CA ARG A 203 -7.59 11.28 -3.40
C ARG A 203 -9.10 11.40 -3.12
N ASP A 204 -9.93 10.84 -3.99
CA ASP A 204 -11.38 10.76 -3.85
C ASP A 204 -11.86 9.63 -2.93
N SER A 205 -10.94 8.81 -2.47
CA SER A 205 -11.20 7.62 -1.66
C SER A 205 -10.38 7.63 -0.34
N GLU A 206 -10.16 8.84 0.22
CA GLU A 206 -9.38 9.02 1.44
C GLU A 206 -10.04 8.33 2.63
N LEU A 207 -9.23 7.61 3.40
CA LEU A 207 -9.62 6.88 4.61
C LEU A 207 -9.12 7.63 5.85
N THR A 208 -9.85 7.53 6.97
CA THR A 208 -9.46 8.17 8.23
C THR A 208 -9.19 7.12 9.30
N LEU A 209 -7.97 7.10 9.81
CA LEU A 209 -7.57 6.33 10.99
C LEU A 209 -7.57 7.22 12.22
N LEU A 210 -8.10 6.71 13.33
CA LEU A 210 -8.15 7.41 14.61
C LEU A 210 -7.11 6.85 15.57
N PHE A 211 -6.20 7.71 16.03
CA PHE A 211 -5.16 7.33 16.99
C PHE A 211 -5.29 8.07 18.31
N ASP A 212 -4.99 7.37 19.41
CA ASP A 212 -4.95 7.94 20.76
C ASP A 212 -3.98 9.13 20.84
N PRO A 213 -4.28 10.18 21.60
CA PRO A 213 -3.32 11.26 21.86
C PRO A 213 -2.04 10.71 22.47
N GLY A 214 -0.90 11.12 21.94
CA GLY A 214 0.42 10.60 22.37
C GLY A 214 0.77 9.24 21.77
N HIS A 215 -0.04 8.72 20.86
CA HIS A 215 0.36 7.63 19.99
C HIS A 215 1.33 8.20 18.95
N ALA A 216 2.61 8.20 19.30
CA ALA A 216 3.67 8.69 18.43
C ALA A 216 3.89 7.66 17.31
N LEU A 217 3.07 7.76 16.25
CA LEU A 217 3.22 6.94 15.06
C LEU A 217 4.61 7.18 14.43
N ASP A 218 5.03 8.44 14.42
CA ASP A 218 6.36 8.85 13.95
C ASP A 218 7.48 8.18 14.74
N GLU A 219 7.35 8.09 16.07
CA GLU A 219 8.36 7.44 16.91
C GLU A 219 8.40 5.91 16.68
N ARG A 220 7.26 5.29 16.35
CA ARG A 220 7.22 3.85 15.97
C ARG A 220 7.86 3.62 14.61
N ILE A 221 7.60 4.48 13.65
CA ILE A 221 8.23 4.46 12.32
C ILE A 221 9.74 4.69 12.46
N VAL A 222 10.14 5.63 13.31
CA VAL A 222 11.56 5.85 13.62
C VAL A 222 12.16 4.61 14.30
N ALA A 223 11.51 4.07 15.32
CA ALA A 223 12.00 2.90 16.05
C ALA A 223 12.20 1.68 15.14
N GLU A 224 11.29 1.45 14.17
CA GLU A 224 11.38 0.34 13.22
C GLU A 224 12.62 0.42 12.32
N GLN A 225 13.11 1.62 12.04
CA GLN A 225 14.33 1.83 11.24
C GLN A 225 15.61 1.46 11.99
N PHE A 226 15.54 1.25 13.30
CA PHE A 226 16.67 0.90 14.16
C PHE A 226 16.59 -0.51 14.76
N VAL A 227 15.60 -1.31 14.34
CA VAL A 227 15.53 -2.73 14.69
C VAL A 227 16.57 -3.46 13.84
N VAL A 228 17.60 -4.03 14.51
CA VAL A 228 18.70 -4.79 13.91
C VAL A 228 18.45 -6.28 14.11
#